data_3f3d817ac5fbdddc920c7993ed0eeb50
#
_entry.id   3f3d817ac5fbdddc920c7993ed0eeb50
#
_cell.length_a   1.000
_cell.length_b   1.000
_cell.length_c   1.000
_cell.angle_alpha   90.00
_cell.angle_beta   90.00
_cell.angle_gamma   90.00
#
_symmetry.space_group_name_H-M   'P 1'
#
loop_
_entity.id
_entity.type
_entity.pdbx_description
1 polymer ?
#
loop_
_entity_poly.entity_id
_entity_poly.type
_entity_poly.pdbx_seq_one_letter_code
_entity_poly.pdbx_strand_id
1 'polypeptide(L)'
;MLRKLEKQDFDRYVEFAYELALDMTKSGYPTYADGIKTKNDFITREREAFSRDGEEILLFEQDGKVNGWIHYYHLPEDHYLDTTSFCVAEGMSEAVSEFMAFARENFSGSELYLGFPKENIEAVEALNACGFECIEESYNNVMNFEQYMQQPESADVIPITRENFQLFADIHSQYDDDMYWTSQRILNAIDGWRVFVFIREGKAAGAIYSRIFEDKTMSEIFGVDFPDGIYDGRVYRELLTAVLNDEKRMGTKHMVFFCDEESQSDALACGFHCVGEYVCFQKKL
;
A
#
# COMPACT_ATOMS: atom_id res chain seq x y z
N MET A 1 1.17 -12.20 24.64
CA MET A 1 0.90 -10.92 25.36
C MET A 1 1.62 -9.78 24.65
N LEU A 2 0.92 -8.68 24.38
CA LEU A 2 1.53 -7.50 23.77
C LEU A 2 2.27 -6.65 24.80
N ARG A 3 3.43 -6.15 24.42
CA ARG A 3 4.24 -5.23 25.21
C ARG A 3 4.79 -4.12 24.33
N LYS A 4 4.66 -2.87 24.77
CA LYS A 4 5.27 -1.73 24.08
C LYS A 4 6.79 -1.86 24.04
N LEU A 5 7.38 -1.58 22.85
CA LEU A 5 8.82 -1.55 22.67
C LEU A 5 9.38 -0.20 23.15
N GLU A 6 10.34 -0.25 24.06
CA GLU A 6 11.07 0.94 24.48
C GLU A 6 12.21 1.26 23.49
N LYS A 7 12.45 2.54 23.23
CA LYS A 7 13.47 3.00 22.26
C LYS A 7 14.85 2.39 22.49
N GLN A 8 15.23 2.20 23.75
CA GLN A 8 16.52 1.64 24.14
C GLN A 8 16.67 0.16 23.79
N ASP A 9 15.57 -0.56 23.61
CA ASP A 9 15.55 -1.99 23.28
C ASP A 9 15.41 -2.24 21.76
N PHE A 10 15.26 -1.19 20.95
CA PHE A 10 15.03 -1.27 19.52
C PHE A 10 16.05 -2.15 18.78
N ASP A 11 17.33 -1.84 18.98
CA ASP A 11 18.43 -2.54 18.27
C ASP A 11 18.54 -4.02 18.64
N ARG A 12 17.91 -4.44 19.72
CA ARG A 12 17.87 -5.85 20.17
C ARG A 12 16.92 -6.69 19.32
N TYR A 13 15.85 -6.10 18.78
CA TYR A 13 14.76 -6.85 18.15
C TYR A 13 14.54 -6.50 16.67
N VAL A 14 15.05 -5.37 16.18
CA VAL A 14 14.80 -4.92 14.80
C VAL A 14 15.35 -5.88 13.75
N GLU A 15 16.46 -6.55 14.00
CA GLU A 15 17.02 -7.56 13.10
C GLU A 15 16.06 -8.74 12.93
N PHE A 16 15.56 -9.28 14.04
CA PHE A 16 14.56 -10.33 14.06
C PHE A 16 13.28 -9.91 13.30
N ALA A 17 12.80 -8.70 13.52
CA ALA A 17 11.64 -8.17 12.82
C ALA A 17 11.86 -8.09 11.30
N TYR A 18 13.04 -7.62 10.86
CA TYR A 18 13.39 -7.57 9.45
C TYR A 18 13.44 -8.96 8.80
N GLU A 19 14.02 -9.96 9.48
CA GLU A 19 14.04 -11.34 8.97
C GLU A 19 12.63 -11.88 8.74
N LEU A 20 11.67 -11.55 9.62
CA LEU A 20 10.27 -11.93 9.43
C LEU A 20 9.61 -11.14 8.30
N ALA A 21 9.94 -9.85 8.13
CA ALA A 21 9.39 -9.01 7.07
C ALA A 21 9.77 -9.50 5.65
N LEU A 22 10.80 -10.34 5.52
CA LEU A 22 11.19 -10.97 4.27
C LEU A 22 10.38 -12.24 3.93
N ASP A 23 9.61 -12.75 4.88
CA ASP A 23 8.82 -13.98 4.73
C ASP A 23 7.33 -13.65 4.62
N MET A 24 6.76 -13.83 3.41
CA MET A 24 5.36 -13.52 3.13
C MET A 24 4.37 -14.37 3.96
N THR A 25 4.81 -15.50 4.51
CA THR A 25 4.00 -16.31 5.42
C THR A 25 4.03 -15.84 6.87
N LYS A 26 4.88 -14.84 7.20
CA LYS A 26 5.14 -14.34 8.55
C LYS A 26 4.90 -12.85 8.71
N SER A 27 4.77 -12.13 7.61
CA SER A 27 4.64 -10.67 7.61
C SER A 27 3.26 -10.23 7.16
N GLY A 28 2.94 -8.98 7.50
CA GLY A 28 1.89 -8.20 6.89
C GLY A 28 2.33 -7.74 5.50
N TYR A 29 2.07 -6.50 5.19
CA TYR A 29 2.33 -5.90 3.88
C TYR A 29 3.64 -6.38 3.20
N PRO A 30 3.62 -6.82 1.92
CA PRO A 30 4.73 -7.54 1.29
C PRO A 30 5.95 -6.69 0.87
N THR A 31 6.03 -5.43 1.27
CA THR A 31 6.96 -4.40 0.78
C THR A 31 8.45 -4.75 0.89
N TYR A 32 8.82 -5.67 1.78
CA TYR A 32 10.22 -6.07 1.95
C TYR A 32 10.52 -7.42 1.30
N ALA A 33 9.51 -8.28 1.17
CA ALA A 33 9.63 -9.57 0.51
C ALA A 33 9.81 -9.42 -1.02
N ASP A 34 9.32 -8.33 -1.61
CA ASP A 34 9.45 -8.01 -3.02
C ASP A 34 10.86 -7.56 -3.45
N GLY A 35 11.75 -7.31 -2.49
CA GLY A 35 13.14 -6.91 -2.75
C GLY A 35 13.33 -5.44 -3.15
N ILE A 36 12.29 -4.61 -3.06
CA ILE A 36 12.36 -3.18 -3.37
C ILE A 36 13.02 -2.41 -2.23
N LYS A 37 12.49 -2.56 -1.03
CA LYS A 37 13.03 -1.89 0.15
C LYS A 37 14.14 -2.71 0.78
N THR A 38 15.18 -2.02 1.22
CA THR A 38 16.35 -2.64 1.85
C THR A 38 16.16 -2.78 3.36
N LYS A 39 17.07 -3.51 3.99
CA LYS A 39 17.17 -3.57 5.45
C LYS A 39 17.33 -2.18 6.11
N ASN A 40 18.10 -1.30 5.48
CA ASN A 40 18.26 0.06 6.00
C ASN A 40 16.95 0.86 5.93
N ASP A 41 16.14 0.65 4.89
CA ASP A 41 14.83 1.29 4.78
C ASP A 41 13.91 0.79 5.89
N PHE A 42 13.89 -0.53 6.16
CA PHE A 42 13.15 -1.11 7.29
C PHE A 42 13.58 -0.48 8.61
N ILE A 43 14.87 -0.54 8.94
CA ILE A 43 15.40 -0.01 10.20
C ILE A 43 15.07 1.48 10.36
N THR A 44 15.19 2.25 9.28
CA THR A 44 14.90 3.69 9.29
C THR A 44 13.42 3.93 9.55
N ARG A 45 12.53 3.25 8.80
CA ARG A 45 11.07 3.41 8.95
C ARG A 45 10.59 2.98 10.33
N GLU A 46 11.04 1.83 10.82
CA GLU A 46 10.64 1.33 12.14
C GLU A 46 11.13 2.25 13.27
N ARG A 47 12.31 2.84 13.13
CA ARG A 47 12.86 3.78 14.13
C ARG A 47 12.06 5.09 14.21
N GLU A 48 11.40 5.49 13.16
CA GLU A 48 10.57 6.70 13.12
C GLU A 48 9.38 6.63 14.08
N ALA A 49 8.89 5.44 14.42
CA ALA A 49 7.84 5.25 15.41
C ALA A 49 8.10 5.95 16.75
N PHE A 50 9.38 6.13 17.13
CA PHE A 50 9.74 6.82 18.37
C PHE A 50 9.74 8.35 18.28
N SER A 51 9.41 8.91 17.11
CA SER A 51 9.41 10.36 16.86
C SER A 51 8.16 10.87 16.15
N ARG A 52 7.31 9.96 15.67
CA ARG A 52 6.04 10.30 15.03
C ARG A 52 4.90 10.15 16.04
N ASP A 53 4.05 11.15 16.10
CA ASP A 53 2.84 11.09 16.92
C ASP A 53 1.86 10.05 16.34
N GLY A 54 1.24 9.29 17.23
CA GLY A 54 0.29 8.24 16.83
C GLY A 54 0.90 6.93 16.34
N GLU A 55 2.24 6.81 16.30
CA GLU A 55 2.94 5.57 15.93
C GLU A 55 3.56 4.90 17.16
N GLU A 56 3.42 3.59 17.26
CA GLU A 56 4.09 2.78 18.28
C GLU A 56 4.41 1.39 17.76
N ILE A 57 5.39 0.75 18.43
CA ILE A 57 5.77 -0.64 18.18
C ILE A 57 5.41 -1.50 19.39
N LEU A 58 4.70 -2.58 19.15
CA LEU A 58 4.39 -3.61 20.11
C LEU A 58 5.20 -4.88 19.81
N LEU A 59 5.74 -5.50 20.84
CA LEU A 59 6.28 -6.84 20.76
C LEU A 59 5.22 -7.85 21.20
N PHE A 60 5.01 -8.88 20.39
CA PHE A 60 4.20 -10.03 20.79
C PHE A 60 5.09 -11.06 21.48
N GLU A 61 4.78 -11.37 22.73
CA GLU A 61 5.52 -12.31 23.57
C GLU A 61 4.67 -13.55 23.88
N GLN A 62 5.27 -14.72 23.67
CA GLN A 62 4.69 -16.00 23.99
C GLN A 62 5.73 -16.87 24.73
N ASP A 63 5.35 -17.48 25.85
CA ASP A 63 6.22 -18.31 26.69
C ASP A 63 7.56 -17.62 27.10
N GLY A 64 7.51 -16.32 27.32
CA GLY A 64 8.66 -15.51 27.73
C GLY A 64 9.64 -15.19 26.59
N LYS A 65 9.27 -15.45 25.35
CA LYS A 65 10.05 -15.10 24.14
C LYS A 65 9.30 -14.09 23.30
N VAL A 66 10.03 -13.19 22.67
CA VAL A 66 9.49 -12.31 21.63
C VAL A 66 9.31 -13.13 20.35
N ASN A 67 8.07 -13.23 19.90
CA ASN A 67 7.67 -13.96 18.70
C ASN A 67 7.09 -13.04 17.60
N GLY A 68 6.84 -11.74 17.89
CA GLY A 68 6.31 -10.84 16.89
C GLY A 68 6.66 -9.38 17.14
N TRP A 69 6.49 -8.62 16.08
CA TRP A 69 6.73 -7.19 15.97
C TRP A 69 5.57 -6.57 15.22
N ILE A 70 4.86 -5.61 15.86
CA ILE A 70 3.70 -4.94 15.30
C ILE A 70 3.95 -3.44 15.42
N HIS A 71 4.19 -2.78 14.28
CA HIS A 71 4.28 -1.33 14.20
C HIS A 71 2.96 -0.81 13.64
N TYR A 72 2.22 -0.06 14.42
CA TYR A 72 0.96 0.55 14.02
C TYR A 72 1.04 2.07 14.00
N TYR A 73 0.10 2.67 13.28
CA TYR A 73 -0.14 4.11 13.31
C TYR A 73 -1.63 4.40 13.39
N HIS A 74 -1.97 5.47 14.11
CA HIS A 74 -3.32 5.93 14.32
C HIS A 74 -3.46 7.39 13.87
N LEU A 75 -4.43 7.66 13.01
CA LEU A 75 -4.82 8.99 12.54
C LEU A 75 -6.18 9.35 13.15
N PRO A 76 -6.22 10.02 14.32
CA PRO A 76 -7.46 10.23 15.06
C PRO A 76 -8.49 11.07 14.31
N GLU A 77 -8.03 12.05 13.51
CA GLU A 77 -8.91 12.93 12.73
C GLU A 77 -9.63 12.17 11.60
N ASP A 78 -9.02 11.10 11.10
CA ASP A 78 -9.56 10.24 10.04
C ASP A 78 -10.25 8.98 10.62
N HIS A 79 -10.23 8.78 11.95
CA HIS A 79 -10.68 7.54 12.60
C HIS A 79 -9.99 6.28 12.02
N TYR A 80 -8.74 6.39 11.65
CA TYR A 80 -8.00 5.39 10.88
C TYR A 80 -6.88 4.77 11.72
N LEU A 81 -6.85 3.45 11.81
CA LEU A 81 -5.79 2.66 12.46
C LEU A 81 -5.28 1.61 11.48
N ASP A 82 -3.98 1.54 11.29
CA ASP A 82 -3.35 0.59 10.37
C ASP A 82 -1.97 0.19 10.88
N THR A 83 -1.33 -0.77 10.24
CA THR A 83 0.00 -1.27 10.59
C THR A 83 1.02 -0.98 9.50
N THR A 84 2.15 -0.43 9.89
CA THR A 84 3.33 -0.29 9.02
C THR A 84 4.01 -1.64 8.82
N SER A 85 4.04 -2.47 9.86
CA SER A 85 4.52 -3.84 9.83
C SER A 85 3.78 -4.69 10.86
N PHE A 86 3.48 -5.93 10.49
CA PHE A 86 2.87 -6.93 11.36
C PHE A 86 3.59 -8.26 11.10
N CYS A 87 4.63 -8.54 11.89
CA CYS A 87 5.51 -9.67 11.65
C CYS A 87 5.48 -10.63 12.85
N VAL A 88 5.18 -11.91 12.62
CA VAL A 88 5.06 -12.91 13.69
C VAL A 88 5.71 -14.22 13.26
N ALA A 89 6.63 -14.73 14.06
CA ALA A 89 7.32 -15.98 13.80
C ALA A 89 6.39 -17.21 14.02
N GLU A 90 5.70 -17.22 15.15
CA GLU A 90 4.77 -18.28 15.56
C GLU A 90 3.61 -17.67 16.36
N GLY A 91 2.40 -18.25 16.24
CA GLY A 91 1.20 -17.79 16.95
C GLY A 91 0.56 -16.55 16.32
N MET A 92 0.50 -16.49 15.02
CA MET A 92 -0.13 -15.38 14.29
C MET A 92 -1.59 -15.16 14.72
N SER A 93 -2.37 -16.23 14.88
CA SER A 93 -3.77 -16.14 15.31
C SER A 93 -3.93 -15.48 16.69
N GLU A 94 -3.05 -15.84 17.63
CA GLU A 94 -3.02 -15.22 18.97
C GLU A 94 -2.58 -13.76 18.89
N ALA A 95 -1.56 -13.45 18.06
CA ALA A 95 -1.09 -12.08 17.88
C ALA A 95 -2.17 -11.17 17.29
N VAL A 96 -2.91 -11.63 16.28
CA VAL A 96 -4.07 -10.93 15.70
C VAL A 96 -5.15 -10.70 16.75
N SER A 97 -5.47 -11.73 17.54
CA SER A 97 -6.51 -11.65 18.59
C SER A 97 -6.13 -10.66 19.70
N GLU A 98 -4.86 -10.68 20.12
CA GLU A 98 -4.35 -9.75 21.14
C GLU A 98 -4.26 -8.31 20.61
N PHE A 99 -3.84 -8.13 19.34
CA PHE A 99 -3.82 -6.80 18.73
C PHE A 99 -5.23 -6.23 18.57
N MET A 100 -6.22 -7.06 18.20
CA MET A 100 -7.62 -6.67 18.17
C MET A 100 -8.14 -6.22 19.54
N ALA A 101 -7.80 -6.95 20.61
CA ALA A 101 -8.19 -6.58 21.96
C ALA A 101 -7.57 -5.24 22.36
N PHE A 102 -6.27 -5.06 22.11
CA PHE A 102 -5.55 -3.82 22.33
C PHE A 102 -6.15 -2.66 21.53
N ALA A 103 -6.45 -2.88 20.25
CA ALA A 103 -7.02 -1.85 19.38
C ALA A 103 -8.41 -1.39 19.87
N ARG A 104 -9.28 -2.31 20.27
CA ARG A 104 -10.60 -1.98 20.84
C ARG A 104 -10.52 -1.18 22.14
N GLU A 105 -9.55 -1.50 23.00
CA GLU A 105 -9.37 -0.80 24.26
C GLU A 105 -8.87 0.64 24.08
N ASN A 106 -7.97 0.86 23.10
CA ASN A 106 -7.25 2.11 22.95
C ASN A 106 -7.78 3.03 21.84
N PHE A 107 -8.49 2.49 20.82
CA PHE A 107 -8.89 3.22 19.62
C PHE A 107 -10.37 3.05 19.27
N SER A 108 -11.23 2.94 20.29
CA SER A 108 -12.68 2.80 20.09
C SER A 108 -13.25 3.89 19.17
N GLY A 109 -14.01 3.49 18.17
CA GLY A 109 -14.61 4.37 17.17
C GLY A 109 -13.76 4.58 15.92
N SER A 110 -12.54 4.02 15.88
CA SER A 110 -11.73 3.97 14.67
C SER A 110 -12.05 2.75 13.81
N GLU A 111 -11.60 2.78 12.56
CA GLU A 111 -11.59 1.64 11.65
C GLU A 111 -10.18 1.08 11.59
N LEU A 112 -10.04 -0.22 11.85
CA LEU A 112 -8.76 -0.93 11.78
C LEU A 112 -8.62 -1.61 10.42
N TYR A 113 -7.52 -1.31 9.76
CA TYR A 113 -7.11 -1.92 8.50
C TYR A 113 -5.90 -2.82 8.74
N LEU A 114 -5.95 -4.03 8.19
CA LEU A 114 -4.85 -4.99 8.27
C LEU A 114 -4.68 -5.67 6.91
N GLY A 115 -3.52 -5.47 6.31
CA GLY A 115 -3.16 -6.07 5.03
C GLY A 115 -2.13 -7.18 5.18
N PHE A 116 -2.33 -8.27 4.43
CA PHE A 116 -1.41 -9.41 4.44
C PHE A 116 -1.22 -9.99 3.04
N PRO A 117 -0.03 -10.56 2.74
CA PRO A 117 0.09 -11.49 1.63
C PRO A 117 -0.89 -12.66 1.82
N LYS A 118 -1.53 -13.10 0.73
CA LYS A 118 -2.48 -14.23 0.78
C LYS A 118 -1.80 -15.55 1.20
N GLU A 119 -0.50 -15.61 1.04
CA GLU A 119 0.37 -16.69 1.51
C GLU A 119 0.44 -16.79 3.04
N ASN A 120 0.12 -15.71 3.76
CA ASN A 120 0.00 -15.74 5.22
C ASN A 120 -1.37 -16.28 5.65
N ILE A 121 -1.57 -17.57 5.38
CA ILE A 121 -2.85 -18.28 5.60
C ILE A 121 -3.32 -18.12 7.05
N GLU A 122 -2.41 -18.24 8.02
CA GLU A 122 -2.75 -18.14 9.44
C GLU A 122 -3.31 -16.75 9.81
N ALA A 123 -2.74 -15.68 9.23
CA ALA A 123 -3.26 -14.32 9.43
C ALA A 123 -4.65 -14.16 8.79
N VAL A 124 -4.81 -14.61 7.54
CA VAL A 124 -6.08 -14.51 6.81
C VAL A 124 -7.19 -15.28 7.54
N GLU A 125 -6.92 -16.50 8.01
CA GLU A 125 -7.88 -17.31 8.78
C GLU A 125 -8.21 -16.64 10.12
N ALA A 126 -7.22 -16.06 10.82
CA ALA A 126 -7.43 -15.37 12.08
C ALA A 126 -8.30 -14.12 11.92
N LEU A 127 -8.07 -13.32 10.87
CA LEU A 127 -8.87 -12.12 10.59
C LEU A 127 -10.32 -12.48 10.27
N ASN A 128 -10.54 -13.50 9.44
CA ASN A 128 -11.87 -14.02 9.15
C ASN A 128 -12.58 -14.51 10.43
N ALA A 129 -11.88 -15.26 11.28
CA ALA A 129 -12.41 -15.74 12.57
C ALA A 129 -12.73 -14.59 13.53
N CYS A 130 -11.97 -13.50 13.48
CA CYS A 130 -12.25 -12.27 14.25
C CYS A 130 -13.37 -11.42 13.64
N GLY A 131 -13.93 -11.81 12.49
CA GLY A 131 -15.05 -11.15 11.79
C GLY A 131 -14.64 -9.82 11.17
N PHE A 132 -13.44 -9.74 10.60
CA PHE A 132 -13.07 -8.68 9.67
C PHE A 132 -13.77 -8.88 8.33
N GLU A 133 -13.98 -7.80 7.61
CA GLU A 133 -14.45 -7.78 6.23
C GLU A 133 -13.24 -7.66 5.29
N CYS A 134 -13.14 -8.55 4.32
CA CYS A 134 -12.14 -8.41 3.25
C CYS A 134 -12.64 -7.34 2.27
N ILE A 135 -11.91 -6.24 2.17
CA ILE A 135 -12.27 -5.08 1.34
C ILE A 135 -11.44 -4.98 0.06
N GLU A 136 -10.32 -5.69 -0.02
CA GLU A 136 -9.46 -5.71 -1.19
C GLU A 136 -8.82 -7.08 -1.35
N GLU A 137 -8.83 -7.60 -2.59
CA GLU A 137 -7.98 -8.69 -3.06
C GLU A 137 -7.27 -8.20 -4.32
N SER A 138 -5.95 -8.20 -4.31
CA SER A 138 -5.15 -7.66 -5.42
C SER A 138 -3.87 -8.45 -5.66
N TYR A 139 -3.30 -8.28 -6.84
CA TYR A 139 -1.97 -8.76 -7.19
C TYR A 139 -0.94 -7.68 -6.88
N ASN A 140 0.07 -8.02 -6.07
CA ASN A 140 1.21 -7.14 -5.84
C ASN A 140 2.18 -7.25 -7.02
N ASN A 141 2.32 -6.16 -7.75
CA ASN A 141 3.19 -6.06 -8.92
C ASN A 141 4.30 -5.05 -8.69
N VAL A 142 5.47 -5.36 -9.23
CA VAL A 142 6.66 -4.55 -9.07
C VAL A 142 7.28 -4.24 -10.43
N MET A 143 7.69 -2.98 -10.64
CA MET A 143 8.49 -2.54 -11.75
C MET A 143 9.89 -2.14 -11.28
N ASN A 144 10.92 -2.68 -11.94
CA ASN A 144 12.28 -2.21 -11.79
C ASN A 144 12.65 -1.33 -12.98
N PHE A 145 12.81 -0.03 -12.75
CA PHE A 145 13.08 0.93 -13.82
C PHE A 145 14.47 0.79 -14.44
N GLU A 146 15.43 0.10 -13.84
CA GLU A 146 16.70 -0.20 -14.49
C GLU A 146 16.50 -1.06 -15.73
N GLN A 147 15.53 -1.97 -15.67
CA GLN A 147 15.20 -2.91 -16.76
C GLN A 147 14.13 -2.37 -17.71
N TYR A 148 13.39 -1.35 -17.31
CA TYR A 148 12.30 -0.79 -18.11
C TYR A 148 12.86 0.02 -19.30
N MET A 149 12.36 -0.26 -20.48
CA MET A 149 12.61 0.52 -21.70
C MET A 149 11.37 1.36 -22.02
N GLN A 150 11.57 2.68 -22.13
CA GLN A 150 10.49 3.60 -22.48
C GLN A 150 9.81 3.20 -23.79
N GLN A 151 8.49 3.26 -23.78
CA GLN A 151 7.65 2.94 -24.91
C GLN A 151 7.09 4.23 -25.55
N PRO A 152 6.64 4.17 -26.82
CA PRO A 152 5.93 5.30 -27.44
C PRO A 152 4.70 5.70 -26.61
N GLU A 153 4.56 7.00 -26.35
CA GLU A 153 3.43 7.55 -25.62
C GLU A 153 2.29 7.92 -26.56
N SER A 154 1.06 7.75 -26.12
CA SER A 154 -0.13 8.23 -26.82
C SER A 154 -0.26 9.74 -26.67
N ALA A 155 -0.56 10.43 -27.77
CA ALA A 155 -0.88 11.86 -27.73
C ALA A 155 -2.25 12.15 -27.04
N ASP A 156 -3.06 11.11 -26.82
CA ASP A 156 -4.34 11.21 -26.15
C ASP A 156 -4.21 11.15 -24.61
N VAL A 157 -3.03 10.81 -24.08
CA VAL A 157 -2.74 10.84 -22.64
C VAL A 157 -2.13 12.18 -22.27
N ILE A 158 -2.76 12.88 -21.34
CA ILE A 158 -2.31 14.18 -20.88
C ILE A 158 -1.98 14.18 -19.40
N PRO A 159 -0.90 14.85 -18.98
CA PRO A 159 -0.60 15.02 -17.56
C PRO A 159 -1.58 16.02 -16.90
N ILE A 160 -1.94 15.74 -15.67
CA ILE A 160 -2.83 16.57 -14.87
C ILE A 160 -2.02 17.48 -13.95
N THR A 161 -2.41 18.73 -13.91
CA THR A 161 -1.90 19.79 -13.05
C THR A 161 -3.05 20.43 -12.30
N ARG A 162 -2.77 21.41 -11.42
CA ARG A 162 -3.84 22.20 -10.75
C ARG A 162 -4.79 22.88 -11.73
N GLU A 163 -4.27 23.29 -12.90
CA GLU A 163 -5.04 24.07 -13.88
C GLU A 163 -6.09 23.23 -14.62
N ASN A 164 -5.80 21.96 -14.88
CA ASN A 164 -6.67 21.03 -15.60
C ASN A 164 -7.20 19.88 -14.74
N PHE A 165 -7.10 19.99 -13.40
CA PHE A 165 -7.44 18.93 -12.44
C PHE A 165 -8.88 18.41 -12.58
N GLN A 166 -9.80 19.26 -13.07
CA GLN A 166 -11.19 18.88 -13.27
C GLN A 166 -11.34 17.65 -14.17
N LEU A 167 -10.46 17.46 -15.16
CA LEU A 167 -10.49 16.28 -16.04
C LEU A 167 -10.27 14.96 -15.27
N PHE A 168 -9.45 14.98 -14.24
CA PHE A 168 -9.27 13.85 -13.33
C PHE A 168 -10.48 13.69 -12.40
N ALA A 169 -10.90 14.79 -11.76
CA ALA A 169 -12.02 14.78 -10.85
C ALA A 169 -13.33 14.31 -11.49
N ASP A 170 -13.55 14.56 -12.80
CA ASP A 170 -14.73 14.10 -13.54
C ASP A 170 -14.84 12.55 -13.58
N ILE A 171 -13.71 11.84 -13.40
CA ILE A 171 -13.70 10.37 -13.30
C ILE A 171 -13.57 9.93 -11.84
N HIS A 172 -12.58 10.46 -11.14
CA HIS A 172 -12.19 9.97 -9.82
C HIS A 172 -13.23 10.22 -8.73
N SER A 173 -13.98 11.34 -8.80
CA SER A 173 -14.92 11.72 -7.74
C SER A 173 -16.06 10.72 -7.51
N GLN A 174 -16.34 9.81 -8.44
CA GLN A 174 -17.31 8.73 -8.24
C GLN A 174 -16.89 7.74 -7.14
N TYR A 175 -15.60 7.73 -6.77
CA TYR A 175 -15.01 6.87 -5.74
C TYR A 175 -14.70 7.62 -4.44
N ASP A 176 -14.94 8.94 -4.35
CA ASP A 176 -14.56 9.77 -3.19
C ASP A 176 -15.17 9.29 -1.87
N ASP A 177 -16.32 8.63 -1.91
CA ASP A 177 -16.99 8.11 -0.70
C ASP A 177 -16.39 6.78 -0.19
N ASP A 178 -15.64 6.06 -1.05
CA ASP A 178 -15.17 4.71 -0.79
C ASP A 178 -13.64 4.63 -0.60
N MET A 179 -12.92 5.75 -0.76
CA MET A 179 -11.45 5.73 -0.68
C MET A 179 -10.85 6.86 0.16
N TYR A 180 -9.69 6.58 0.75
CA TYR A 180 -8.93 7.56 1.51
C TYR A 180 -8.44 8.73 0.64
N TRP A 181 -7.90 8.45 -0.55
CA TRP A 181 -7.36 9.47 -1.44
C TRP A 181 -8.45 10.05 -2.34
N THR A 182 -9.31 10.88 -1.75
CA THR A 182 -10.36 11.60 -2.49
C THR A 182 -9.76 12.59 -3.48
N SER A 183 -10.55 13.00 -4.48
CA SER A 183 -10.18 14.04 -5.45
C SER A 183 -9.62 15.30 -4.76
N GLN A 184 -10.24 15.73 -3.65
CA GLN A 184 -9.79 16.90 -2.90
C GLN A 184 -8.45 16.69 -2.19
N ARG A 185 -8.21 15.51 -1.63
CA ARG A 185 -6.93 15.19 -0.96
C ARG A 185 -5.79 15.13 -1.98
N ILE A 186 -6.02 14.53 -3.14
CA ILE A 186 -5.04 14.50 -4.23
C ILE A 186 -4.75 15.92 -4.74
N LEU A 187 -5.78 16.75 -4.97
CA LEU A 187 -5.59 18.15 -5.39
C LEU A 187 -4.75 18.95 -4.39
N ASN A 188 -5.00 18.78 -3.10
CA ASN A 188 -4.26 19.47 -2.05
C ASN A 188 -2.77 19.10 -2.03
N ALA A 189 -2.45 17.84 -2.36
CA ALA A 189 -1.11 17.27 -2.36
C ALA A 189 -0.54 17.02 -3.77
N ILE A 190 -1.07 17.67 -4.82
CA ILE A 190 -0.82 17.33 -6.23
C ILE A 190 0.67 17.32 -6.62
N ASP A 191 1.50 18.12 -5.93
CA ASP A 191 2.93 18.21 -6.23
C ASP A 191 3.68 16.88 -5.93
N GLY A 192 3.10 16.03 -5.05
CA GLY A 192 3.60 14.67 -4.73
C GLY A 192 2.99 13.56 -5.58
N TRP A 193 2.08 13.92 -6.49
CA TRP A 193 1.37 12.96 -7.33
C TRP A 193 1.78 13.07 -8.80
N ARG A 194 1.64 11.95 -9.52
CA ARG A 194 1.68 11.87 -10.98
C ARG A 194 0.31 11.37 -11.42
N VAL A 195 -0.41 12.25 -12.07
CA VAL A 195 -1.79 11.97 -12.53
C VAL A 195 -1.83 12.16 -14.03
N PHE A 196 -2.39 11.19 -14.74
CA PHE A 196 -2.59 11.25 -16.18
C PHE A 196 -4.04 10.89 -16.52
N VAL A 197 -4.57 11.50 -17.57
CA VAL A 197 -5.92 11.22 -18.09
C VAL A 197 -5.84 10.91 -19.57
N PHE A 198 -6.49 9.85 -19.99
CA PHE A 198 -6.68 9.51 -21.39
C PHE A 198 -7.91 10.24 -21.92
N ILE A 199 -7.75 10.97 -23.02
CA ILE A 199 -8.82 11.73 -23.66
C ILE A 199 -9.29 10.99 -24.92
N ARG A 200 -10.60 10.74 -25.01
CA ARG A 200 -11.25 10.15 -26.18
C ARG A 200 -12.40 11.06 -26.61
N GLU A 201 -12.37 11.53 -27.86
CA GLU A 201 -13.42 12.43 -28.42
C GLU A 201 -13.66 13.68 -27.53
N GLY A 202 -12.59 14.23 -26.96
CA GLY A 202 -12.64 15.42 -26.10
C GLY A 202 -13.17 15.19 -24.68
N LYS A 203 -13.34 13.93 -24.25
CA LYS A 203 -13.78 13.55 -22.90
C LYS A 203 -12.74 12.67 -22.24
N ALA A 204 -12.67 12.74 -20.91
CA ALA A 204 -11.88 11.82 -20.12
C ALA A 204 -12.46 10.41 -20.20
N ALA A 205 -11.63 9.43 -20.57
CA ALA A 205 -12.01 8.02 -20.77
C ALA A 205 -11.27 7.05 -19.86
N GLY A 206 -10.34 7.54 -19.05
CA GLY A 206 -9.63 6.82 -18.00
C GLY A 206 -8.62 7.73 -17.34
N ALA A 207 -8.27 7.44 -16.11
CA ALA A 207 -7.29 8.17 -15.31
C ALA A 207 -6.39 7.20 -14.56
N ILE A 208 -5.12 7.57 -14.36
CA ILE A 208 -4.16 6.86 -13.52
C ILE A 208 -3.51 7.86 -12.57
N TYR A 209 -3.27 7.44 -11.32
CA TYR A 209 -2.62 8.28 -10.33
C TYR A 209 -1.62 7.46 -9.51
N SER A 210 -0.40 8.00 -9.44
CA SER A 210 0.69 7.44 -8.66
C SER A 210 1.26 8.47 -7.71
N ARG A 211 1.85 8.02 -6.62
CA ARG A 211 2.50 8.84 -5.62
C ARG A 211 3.98 8.50 -5.54
N ILE A 212 4.81 9.54 -5.56
CA ILE A 212 6.25 9.40 -5.35
C ILE A 212 6.53 9.53 -3.85
N PHE A 213 7.26 8.58 -3.28
CA PHE A 213 7.68 8.65 -1.88
C PHE A 213 8.80 9.68 -1.67
N GLU A 214 8.99 10.13 -0.43
CA GLU A 214 9.87 11.28 -0.10
C GLU A 214 11.31 11.12 -0.57
N ASP A 215 11.84 9.89 -0.56
CA ASP A 215 13.20 9.58 -1.01
C ASP A 215 13.35 9.57 -2.53
N LYS A 216 12.23 9.66 -3.27
CA LYS A 216 12.13 9.64 -4.74
C LYS A 216 12.74 8.38 -5.39
N THR A 217 12.97 7.33 -4.63
CA THR A 217 13.48 6.06 -5.16
C THR A 217 12.36 5.10 -5.51
N MET A 218 11.20 5.27 -4.89
CA MET A 218 10.03 4.44 -5.04
C MET A 218 8.78 5.27 -5.32
N SER A 219 7.88 4.73 -6.11
CA SER A 219 6.51 5.22 -6.31
C SER A 219 5.51 4.07 -6.23
N GLU A 220 4.24 4.41 -6.06
CA GLU A 220 3.14 3.47 -6.03
C GLU A 220 1.99 3.99 -6.88
N ILE A 221 1.41 3.13 -7.72
CA ILE A 221 0.15 3.41 -8.40
C ILE A 221 -0.98 3.10 -7.43
N PHE A 222 -1.77 4.11 -7.10
CA PHE A 222 -2.91 4.00 -6.19
C PHE A 222 -4.21 3.63 -6.88
N GLY A 223 -4.28 3.81 -8.20
CA GLY A 223 -5.44 3.37 -8.96
C GLY A 223 -5.40 3.74 -10.43
N VAL A 224 -6.25 3.04 -11.17
CA VAL A 224 -6.62 3.36 -12.56
C VAL A 224 -8.13 3.37 -12.65
N ASP A 225 -8.69 4.53 -12.85
CA ASP A 225 -10.14 4.75 -12.83
C ASP A 225 -10.71 4.86 -14.23
N PHE A 226 -11.93 4.36 -14.41
CA PHE A 226 -12.68 4.44 -15.65
C PHE A 226 -14.06 5.05 -15.39
N PRO A 227 -14.64 5.76 -16.38
CA PRO A 227 -16.03 6.18 -16.31
C PRO A 227 -16.94 4.98 -16.05
N ASP A 228 -17.86 5.13 -15.10
CA ASP A 228 -18.82 4.09 -14.69
C ASP A 228 -18.17 2.74 -14.27
N GLY A 229 -16.86 2.75 -13.94
CA GLY A 229 -16.12 1.57 -13.57
C GLY A 229 -15.88 0.56 -14.70
N ILE A 230 -16.11 0.95 -15.97
CA ILE A 230 -16.02 0.04 -17.12
C ILE A 230 -14.56 -0.05 -17.59
N TYR A 231 -13.92 -1.20 -17.37
CA TYR A 231 -12.55 -1.47 -17.79
C TYR A 231 -12.33 -1.37 -19.29
N ASP A 232 -11.28 -0.67 -19.71
CA ASP A 232 -10.79 -0.60 -21.11
C ASP A 232 -9.29 -0.89 -21.14
N GLY A 233 -8.92 -2.13 -21.46
CA GLY A 233 -7.51 -2.57 -21.45
C GLY A 233 -6.59 -1.81 -22.40
N ARG A 234 -7.12 -1.17 -23.47
CA ARG A 234 -6.30 -0.29 -24.32
C ARG A 234 -5.97 1.01 -23.57
N VAL A 235 -6.97 1.67 -23.01
CA VAL A 235 -6.78 2.90 -22.22
C VAL A 235 -5.88 2.63 -21.04
N TYR A 236 -6.08 1.51 -20.35
CA TYR A 236 -5.27 1.07 -19.23
C TYR A 236 -3.78 1.00 -19.60
N ARG A 237 -3.41 0.31 -20.69
CA ARG A 237 -2.02 0.20 -21.13
C ARG A 237 -1.40 1.53 -21.55
N GLU A 238 -2.17 2.41 -22.21
CA GLU A 238 -1.69 3.74 -22.58
C GLU A 238 -1.41 4.62 -21.35
N LEU A 239 -2.25 4.54 -20.32
CA LEU A 239 -2.08 5.22 -19.05
C LEU A 239 -0.87 4.68 -18.28
N LEU A 240 -0.73 3.35 -18.17
CA LEU A 240 0.45 2.72 -17.56
C LEU A 240 1.74 3.13 -18.29
N THR A 241 1.72 3.11 -19.61
CA THR A 241 2.88 3.53 -20.41
C THR A 241 3.30 4.96 -20.09
N ALA A 242 2.35 5.87 -19.98
CA ALA A 242 2.63 7.28 -19.69
C ALA A 242 3.24 7.46 -18.29
N VAL A 243 2.66 6.85 -17.25
CA VAL A 243 3.19 6.96 -15.88
C VAL A 243 4.55 6.30 -15.75
N LEU A 244 4.76 5.11 -16.35
CA LEU A 244 6.04 4.42 -16.31
C LEU A 244 7.15 5.22 -17.00
N ASN A 245 6.86 5.81 -18.15
CA ASN A 245 7.82 6.67 -18.86
C ASN A 245 8.16 7.92 -18.06
N ASP A 246 7.17 8.54 -17.40
CA ASP A 246 7.37 9.73 -16.58
C ASP A 246 8.24 9.42 -15.36
N GLU A 247 7.92 8.37 -14.63
CA GLU A 247 8.69 7.90 -13.47
C GLU A 247 10.14 7.54 -13.85
N LYS A 248 10.34 6.88 -14.99
CA LYS A 248 11.69 6.63 -15.53
C LYS A 248 12.46 7.92 -15.80
N ARG A 249 11.81 8.95 -16.37
CA ARG A 249 12.42 10.27 -16.60
C ARG A 249 12.77 10.98 -15.30
N MET A 250 11.96 10.79 -14.25
CA MET A 250 12.19 11.37 -12.92
C MET A 250 13.32 10.67 -12.16
N GLY A 251 13.76 9.50 -12.61
CA GLY A 251 14.83 8.74 -11.98
C GLY A 251 14.36 7.83 -10.84
N THR A 252 13.05 7.57 -10.74
CA THR A 252 12.49 6.55 -9.84
C THR A 252 13.13 5.19 -10.15
N LYS A 253 13.45 4.41 -9.13
CA LYS A 253 14.10 3.10 -9.30
C LYS A 253 13.10 1.97 -9.35
N HIS A 254 12.05 2.06 -8.54
CA HIS A 254 11.03 1.02 -8.38
C HIS A 254 9.64 1.62 -8.33
N MET A 255 8.66 0.85 -8.81
CA MET A 255 7.25 1.17 -8.64
C MET A 255 6.50 -0.07 -8.18
N VAL A 256 5.60 0.12 -7.24
CA VAL A 256 4.67 -0.90 -6.74
C VAL A 256 3.29 -0.62 -7.30
N PHE A 257 2.56 -1.67 -7.61
CA PHE A 257 1.21 -1.58 -8.11
C PHE A 257 0.36 -2.76 -7.64
N PHE A 258 -0.64 -2.47 -6.85
CA PHE A 258 -1.70 -3.42 -6.50
C PHE A 258 -2.81 -3.30 -7.52
N CYS A 259 -3.10 -4.36 -8.26
CA CYS A 259 -4.14 -4.37 -9.27
C CYS A 259 -5.04 -5.61 -9.13
N ASP A 260 -6.25 -5.51 -9.68
CA ASP A 260 -7.22 -6.58 -9.68
C ASP A 260 -6.93 -7.69 -10.73
N GLU A 261 -7.71 -8.77 -10.71
CA GLU A 261 -7.57 -9.89 -11.63
C GLU A 261 -7.82 -9.46 -13.10
N GLU A 262 -8.76 -8.53 -13.33
CA GLU A 262 -9.12 -8.09 -14.68
C GLU A 262 -7.97 -7.36 -15.37
N SER A 263 -7.21 -6.55 -14.62
CA SER A 263 -6.12 -5.71 -15.13
C SER A 263 -4.73 -6.36 -15.04
N GLN A 264 -4.59 -7.47 -14.31
CA GLN A 264 -3.30 -8.14 -14.05
C GLN A 264 -2.52 -8.48 -15.33
N SER A 265 -3.21 -9.03 -16.35
CA SER A 265 -2.55 -9.40 -17.61
C SER A 265 -1.98 -8.19 -18.36
N ASP A 266 -2.64 -7.03 -18.28
CA ASP A 266 -2.21 -5.79 -18.90
C ASP A 266 -1.05 -5.13 -18.12
N ALA A 267 -1.04 -5.22 -16.80
CA ALA A 267 0.10 -4.80 -15.98
C ALA A 267 1.36 -5.59 -16.33
N LEU A 268 1.25 -6.93 -16.42
CA LEU A 268 2.37 -7.79 -16.83
C LEU A 268 2.85 -7.47 -18.26
N ALA A 269 1.93 -7.20 -19.19
CA ALA A 269 2.28 -6.81 -20.56
C ALA A 269 3.03 -5.48 -20.63
N CYS A 270 2.80 -4.57 -19.67
CA CYS A 270 3.54 -3.31 -19.53
C CYS A 270 4.91 -3.45 -18.83
N GLY A 271 5.28 -4.67 -18.40
CA GLY A 271 6.59 -4.98 -17.86
C GLY A 271 6.66 -5.09 -16.34
N PHE A 272 5.54 -5.02 -15.64
CA PHE A 272 5.48 -5.39 -14.24
C PHE A 272 5.73 -6.89 -14.06
N HIS A 273 6.21 -7.28 -12.89
CA HIS A 273 6.19 -8.67 -12.49
C HIS A 273 5.43 -8.84 -11.18
N CYS A 274 4.65 -9.92 -11.09
CA CYS A 274 3.87 -10.24 -9.92
C CYS A 274 4.76 -10.87 -8.85
N VAL A 275 4.68 -10.35 -7.61
CA VAL A 275 5.39 -10.88 -6.44
C VAL A 275 4.52 -11.84 -5.65
N GLY A 276 3.21 -11.62 -5.63
CA GLY A 276 2.24 -12.45 -4.90
C GLY A 276 0.85 -11.81 -4.89
N GLU A 277 -0.07 -12.41 -4.16
CA GLU A 277 -1.39 -11.86 -3.92
C GLU A 277 -1.45 -11.16 -2.56
N TYR A 278 -2.25 -10.10 -2.47
CA TYR A 278 -2.45 -9.30 -1.28
C TYR A 278 -3.93 -9.24 -0.92
N VAL A 279 -4.24 -9.24 0.37
CA VAL A 279 -5.59 -9.07 0.88
C VAL A 279 -5.60 -8.00 1.97
N CYS A 280 -6.56 -7.09 1.91
CA CYS A 280 -6.78 -6.09 2.94
C CYS A 280 -8.12 -6.34 3.64
N PHE A 281 -8.08 -6.25 4.96
CA PHE A 281 -9.22 -6.46 5.84
C PHE A 281 -9.51 -5.22 6.65
N GLN A 282 -10.78 -4.95 6.84
CA GLN A 282 -11.28 -3.82 7.64
C GLN A 282 -12.16 -4.29 8.77
N LYS A 283 -12.10 -3.59 9.90
CA LYS A 283 -13.01 -3.77 11.02
C LYS A 283 -13.22 -2.49 11.82
N LYS A 284 -14.47 -2.16 12.08
CA LYS A 284 -14.82 -1.09 13.03
C LYS A 284 -14.58 -1.55 14.47
N LEU A 285 -13.90 -0.71 15.26
CA LEU A 285 -13.52 -0.96 16.64
C LEU A 285 -14.59 -0.51 17.66
#